data_becda372425975dc396cd23597f954a8
#
_entry.id   becda372425975dc396cd23597f954a8
#
_cell.length_a   1.000
_cell.length_b   1.000
_cell.length_c   1.000
_cell.angle_alpha   90.00
_cell.angle_beta   90.00
_cell.angle_gamma   90.00
#
_symmetry.space_group_name_H-M   'P 1'
#
loop_
_entity.id
_entity.type
_entity.pdbx_description
1 polymer ?
#
loop_
_entity_poly.entity_id
_entity_poly.type
_entity_poly.pdbx_seq_one_letter_code
_entity_poly.pdbx_strand_id
1 'polypeptide(L)'
;QLGQISAINGATILGDGRVIFILDIPTLIEDYQAPSGTTNLQQASESFKQIEENRNPLAMIVDDSITMRKATEGLLTRLGFDVVTAKDGVDALARLYEQTPDIVLLDVEMPRMDGFEFASIIRNDSQFKHLPIIMITSRTGDKHRQRAMSIGVNAYLGKPYQDDELIISMKQQLAYKYPNEKR
;
A
#
# COMPACT_ATOMS: atom_id res chain seq x y z
N GLN A 1 33.02 -6.88 -0.33
CA GLN A 1 33.20 -8.17 0.39
C GLN A 1 31.87 -8.42 1.11
N LEU A 2 31.07 -9.35 0.57
CA LEU A 2 29.88 -9.87 1.25
C LEU A 2 30.39 -10.76 2.39
N GLY A 3 30.18 -10.33 3.63
CA GLY A 3 30.41 -11.18 4.80
C GLY A 3 29.61 -12.47 4.67
N GLN A 4 30.23 -13.60 4.99
CA GLN A 4 29.55 -14.90 5.03
C GLN A 4 28.42 -14.82 6.08
N ILE A 5 27.19 -14.90 5.60
CA ILE A 5 26.03 -15.09 6.48
C ILE A 5 25.92 -16.61 6.69
N SER A 6 26.40 -17.10 7.83
CA SER A 6 26.53 -18.54 8.15
C SER A 6 25.18 -19.28 8.22
N ALA A 7 24.07 -18.57 8.24
CA ALA A 7 22.74 -19.12 8.37
C ALA A 7 21.95 -19.29 7.05
N ILE A 8 22.62 -19.16 5.89
CA ILE A 8 21.99 -19.40 4.58
C ILE A 8 22.46 -20.74 4.05
N ASN A 9 21.55 -21.72 3.99
CA ASN A 9 21.84 -23.08 3.51
C ASN A 9 21.75 -23.20 1.99
N GLY A 10 21.18 -22.21 1.32
CA GLY A 10 21.07 -22.16 -0.13
C GLY A 10 20.20 -21.04 -0.64
N ALA A 11 20.14 -20.90 -1.96
CA ALA A 11 19.22 -20.01 -2.64
C ALA A 11 18.64 -20.72 -3.87
N THR A 12 17.37 -20.45 -4.18
CA THR A 12 16.73 -20.89 -5.42
C THR A 12 16.10 -19.71 -6.14
N ILE A 13 16.00 -19.81 -7.45
CA ILE A 13 15.36 -18.80 -8.29
C ILE A 13 14.02 -19.35 -8.72
N LEU A 14 12.94 -18.64 -8.43
CA LEU A 14 11.60 -18.94 -8.91
C LEU A 14 11.48 -18.64 -10.41
N GLY A 15 10.48 -19.23 -11.06
CA GLY A 15 10.23 -19.03 -12.49
C GLY A 15 9.91 -17.58 -12.89
N ASP A 16 9.62 -16.71 -11.93
CA ASP A 16 9.42 -15.25 -12.07
C ASP A 16 10.70 -14.41 -11.86
N GLY A 17 11.86 -15.07 -11.64
CA GLY A 17 13.16 -14.43 -11.44
C GLY A 17 13.45 -13.99 -10.01
N ARG A 18 12.56 -14.23 -9.03
CA ARG A 18 12.81 -13.92 -7.61
C ARG A 18 13.74 -14.95 -6.98
N VAL A 19 14.69 -14.44 -6.20
CA VAL A 19 15.63 -15.29 -5.41
C VAL A 19 15.02 -15.54 -4.04
N ILE A 20 14.87 -16.83 -3.67
CA ILE A 20 14.48 -17.25 -2.33
C ILE A 20 15.69 -17.84 -1.63
N PHE A 21 15.98 -17.35 -0.42
CA PHE A 21 17.01 -17.92 0.44
C PHE A 21 16.42 -19.01 1.33
N ILE A 22 17.13 -20.13 1.43
CA ILE A 22 16.81 -21.22 2.34
C ILE A 22 17.63 -20.99 3.60
N LEU A 23 16.95 -20.72 4.72
CA LEU A 23 17.58 -20.46 5.99
C LEU A 23 17.76 -21.78 6.77
N ASP A 24 18.93 -21.93 7.38
CA ASP A 24 19.21 -22.99 8.36
C ASP A 24 18.79 -22.50 9.75
N ILE A 25 17.60 -22.85 10.16
CA ILE A 25 17.03 -22.45 11.45
C ILE A 25 17.85 -22.99 12.65
N PRO A 26 18.32 -24.26 12.68
CA PRO A 26 19.24 -24.75 13.71
C PRO A 26 20.49 -23.90 13.87
N THR A 27 21.19 -23.60 12.78
CA THR A 27 22.40 -22.75 12.79
C THR A 27 22.09 -21.33 13.25
N LEU A 28 20.93 -20.76 12.88
CA LEU A 28 20.44 -19.46 13.37
C LEU A 28 20.24 -19.46 14.89
N ILE A 29 19.76 -20.58 15.47
CA ILE A 29 19.53 -20.72 16.91
C ILE A 29 20.86 -20.94 17.65
N GLU A 30 21.81 -21.69 17.07
CA GLU A 30 23.12 -21.94 17.67
C GLU A 30 24.01 -20.68 17.64
N ASP A 31 24.02 -19.91 16.56
CA ASP A 31 24.71 -18.61 16.46
C ASP A 31 24.05 -17.54 17.36
N TYR A 32 22.78 -17.73 17.73
CA TYR A 32 22.07 -16.90 18.69
C TYR A 32 22.34 -17.36 20.14
N GLN A 33 23.60 -17.35 20.54
CA GLN A 33 23.95 -17.36 21.98
C GLN A 33 23.60 -15.98 22.53
N ALA A 34 22.40 -15.90 23.12
CA ALA A 34 21.90 -14.70 23.73
C ALA A 34 22.92 -14.12 24.73
N PRO A 35 23.45 -12.91 24.53
CA PRO A 35 23.95 -12.14 25.65
C PRO A 35 22.73 -11.85 26.53
N SER A 36 22.84 -12.20 27.79
CA SER A 36 21.84 -11.92 28.84
C SER A 36 21.48 -10.44 28.85
N GLY A 37 20.38 -10.07 28.21
CA GLY A 37 19.90 -8.70 28.20
C GLY A 37 18.76 -8.48 27.21
N THR A 38 17.62 -8.10 27.71
CA THR A 38 16.35 -7.76 27.06
C THR A 38 16.43 -6.69 25.94
N THR A 39 17.63 -6.32 25.48
CA THR A 39 17.90 -5.18 24.61
C THR A 39 17.74 -5.48 23.11
N ASN A 40 17.81 -6.74 22.68
CA ASN A 40 17.88 -7.06 21.25
C ASN A 40 16.54 -7.11 20.54
N LEU A 41 15.44 -7.41 21.23
CA LEU A 41 14.11 -7.40 20.64
C LEU A 41 13.60 -5.97 20.40
N GLN A 42 13.96 -5.03 21.26
CA GLN A 42 13.64 -3.62 21.06
C GLN A 42 14.45 -3.02 19.90
N GLN A 43 15.76 -3.31 19.81
CA GLN A 43 16.60 -2.86 18.70
C GLN A 43 16.19 -3.50 17.37
N ALA A 44 15.82 -4.76 17.34
CA ALA A 44 15.26 -5.39 16.14
C ALA A 44 13.93 -4.76 15.74
N SER A 45 13.02 -4.49 16.69
CA SER A 45 11.75 -3.81 16.40
C SER A 45 11.93 -2.36 15.94
N GLU A 46 12.93 -1.65 16.47
CA GLU A 46 13.30 -0.31 16.01
C GLU A 46 13.95 -0.35 14.62
N SER A 47 14.78 -1.34 14.32
CA SER A 47 15.36 -1.53 12.98
C SER A 47 14.29 -1.88 11.95
N PHE A 48 13.31 -2.72 12.28
CA PHE A 48 12.18 -3.01 11.39
C PHE A 48 11.29 -1.77 11.20
N LYS A 49 11.05 -0.96 12.23
CA LYS A 49 10.35 0.31 12.11
C LYS A 49 11.10 1.31 11.23
N GLN A 50 12.43 1.42 11.37
CA GLN A 50 13.26 2.29 10.53
C GLN A 50 13.29 1.85 9.06
N ILE A 51 13.17 0.55 8.76
CA ILE A 51 13.07 0.04 7.38
C ILE A 51 11.69 0.39 6.79
N GLU A 52 10.62 0.31 7.57
CA GLU A 52 9.29 0.76 7.13
C GLU A 52 9.19 2.29 6.97
N GLU A 53 9.87 3.06 7.84
CA GLU A 53 9.90 4.52 7.78
C GLU A 53 10.72 5.08 6.60
N ASN A 54 11.64 4.30 6.01
CA ASN A 54 12.50 4.73 4.89
C ASN A 54 12.05 4.26 3.50
N ARG A 55 10.92 3.55 3.37
CA ARG A 55 10.39 3.20 2.06
C ARG A 55 9.49 4.30 1.51
N ASN A 56 9.48 4.48 0.20
CA ASN A 56 8.46 5.30 -0.43
C ASN A 56 7.06 4.78 -0.09
N PRO A 57 6.08 5.65 0.20
CA PRO A 57 4.71 5.22 0.38
C PRO A 57 4.16 4.63 -0.93
N LEU A 58 3.46 3.51 -0.84
CA LEU A 58 2.87 2.83 -1.99
C LEU A 58 1.42 3.29 -2.19
N ALA A 59 1.12 3.84 -3.35
CA ALA A 59 -0.24 4.19 -3.76
C ALA A 59 -0.78 3.20 -4.79
N MET A 60 -2.02 2.76 -4.62
CA MET A 60 -2.75 1.99 -5.63
C MET A 60 -3.71 2.91 -6.37
N ILE A 61 -3.64 2.92 -7.70
CA ILE A 61 -4.55 3.66 -8.59
C ILE A 61 -5.47 2.66 -9.29
N VAL A 62 -6.78 2.78 -9.06
CA VAL A 62 -7.80 1.93 -9.64
C VAL A 62 -8.74 2.79 -10.50
N ASP A 63 -8.62 2.70 -11.82
CA ASP A 63 -9.37 3.50 -12.79
C ASP A 63 -9.39 2.74 -14.12
N ASP A 64 -10.47 2.67 -14.85
CA ASP A 64 -10.55 1.95 -16.12
C ASP A 64 -9.88 2.71 -17.28
N SER A 65 -9.74 4.02 -17.15
CA SER A 65 -9.07 4.87 -18.14
C SER A 65 -7.54 4.76 -18.06
N ILE A 66 -6.91 4.23 -19.11
CA ILE A 66 -5.45 4.16 -19.24
C ILE A 66 -4.81 5.54 -19.12
N THR A 67 -5.46 6.56 -19.70
CA THR A 67 -4.94 7.95 -19.70
C THR A 67 -4.93 8.51 -18.29
N MET A 68 -6.02 8.33 -17.54
CA MET A 68 -6.11 8.80 -16.16
C MET A 68 -5.11 8.07 -15.26
N ARG A 69 -5.02 6.73 -15.38
CA ARG A 69 -4.01 5.97 -14.63
C ARG A 69 -2.59 6.48 -14.85
N LYS A 70 -2.18 6.66 -16.12
CA LYS A 70 -0.84 7.15 -16.45
C LYS A 70 -0.58 8.59 -15.97
N ALA A 71 -1.58 9.47 -16.08
CA ALA A 71 -1.44 10.84 -15.61
C ALA A 71 -1.25 10.89 -14.09
N THR A 72 -2.09 10.16 -13.34
CA THR A 72 -2.02 10.09 -11.88
C THR A 72 -0.74 9.37 -11.42
N GLU A 73 -0.34 8.27 -12.09
CA GLU A 73 0.93 7.58 -11.83
C GLU A 73 2.13 8.52 -11.97
N GLY A 74 2.19 9.27 -13.08
CA GLY A 74 3.25 10.26 -13.31
C GLY A 74 3.28 11.36 -12.25
N LEU A 75 2.13 11.83 -11.77
CA LEU A 75 2.04 12.80 -10.68
C LEU A 75 2.59 12.20 -9.38
N LEU A 76 2.11 11.02 -8.97
CA LEU A 76 2.50 10.38 -7.71
C LEU A 76 3.97 9.98 -7.68
N THR A 77 4.52 9.48 -8.79
CA THR A 77 5.94 9.15 -8.90
C THR A 77 6.82 10.40 -8.70
N ARG A 78 6.43 11.55 -9.27
CA ARG A 78 7.15 12.82 -9.02
C ARG A 78 7.08 13.29 -7.57
N LEU A 79 6.06 12.87 -6.83
CA LEU A 79 5.89 13.16 -5.40
C LEU A 79 6.59 12.13 -4.48
N GLY A 80 7.31 11.17 -5.05
CA GLY A 80 8.07 10.17 -4.30
C GLY A 80 7.26 8.94 -3.86
N PHE A 81 6.09 8.68 -4.47
CA PHE A 81 5.33 7.46 -4.25
C PHE A 81 5.81 6.34 -5.17
N ASP A 82 5.83 5.13 -4.64
CA ASP A 82 5.75 3.92 -5.45
C ASP A 82 4.29 3.72 -5.85
N VAL A 83 4.05 3.23 -7.07
CA VAL A 83 2.69 3.15 -7.62
C VAL A 83 2.40 1.78 -8.17
N VAL A 84 1.26 1.22 -7.79
CA VAL A 84 0.65 0.06 -8.42
C VAL A 84 -0.66 0.47 -9.07
N THR A 85 -0.95 -0.01 -10.29
CA THR A 85 -2.16 0.37 -11.02
C THR A 85 -3.05 -0.84 -11.28
N ALA A 86 -4.37 -0.65 -11.22
CA ALA A 86 -5.36 -1.65 -11.57
C ALA A 86 -6.43 -1.03 -12.48
N LYS A 87 -6.99 -1.84 -13.39
CA LYS A 87 -7.94 -1.37 -14.40
C LYS A 87 -9.41 -1.47 -13.98
N ASP A 88 -9.69 -2.15 -12.87
CA ASP A 88 -11.01 -2.33 -12.26
C ASP A 88 -10.89 -2.97 -10.87
N GLY A 89 -12.00 -3.12 -10.17
CA GLY A 89 -12.03 -3.66 -8.81
C GLY A 89 -11.52 -5.10 -8.69
N VAL A 90 -11.71 -5.94 -9.72
CA VAL A 90 -11.23 -7.34 -9.70
C VAL A 90 -9.71 -7.39 -9.80
N ASP A 91 -9.12 -6.62 -10.72
CA ASP A 91 -7.66 -6.50 -10.86
C ASP A 91 -7.04 -5.86 -9.58
N ALA A 92 -7.74 -4.89 -8.99
CA ALA A 92 -7.31 -4.25 -7.74
C ALA A 92 -7.28 -5.24 -6.57
N LEU A 93 -8.30 -6.09 -6.41
CA LEU A 93 -8.30 -7.12 -5.36
C LEU A 93 -7.12 -8.08 -5.52
N ALA A 94 -6.84 -8.56 -6.73
CA ALA A 94 -5.71 -9.46 -6.97
C ALA A 94 -4.38 -8.81 -6.54
N ARG A 95 -4.14 -7.55 -6.94
CA ARG A 95 -2.92 -6.81 -6.58
C ARG A 95 -2.82 -6.47 -5.11
N LEU A 96 -3.95 -6.22 -4.44
CA LEU A 96 -4.00 -5.90 -3.03
C LEU A 96 -3.43 -7.03 -2.16
N TYR A 97 -3.68 -8.28 -2.52
CA TYR A 97 -3.13 -9.45 -1.84
C TYR A 97 -1.65 -9.72 -2.19
N GLU A 98 -1.19 -9.26 -3.35
CA GLU A 98 0.23 -9.35 -3.72
C GLU A 98 1.07 -8.30 -2.97
N GLN A 99 0.55 -7.08 -2.88
CA GLN A 99 1.24 -5.96 -2.24
C GLN A 99 0.25 -4.98 -1.63
N THR A 100 0.24 -4.86 -0.31
CA THR A 100 -0.66 -3.96 0.42
C THR A 100 -0.22 -2.50 0.26
N PRO A 101 -1.02 -1.62 -0.36
CA PRO A 101 -0.68 -0.20 -0.49
C PRO A 101 -0.91 0.56 0.81
N ASP A 102 -0.38 1.77 0.87
CA ASP A 102 -0.61 2.71 1.96
C ASP A 102 -1.89 3.52 1.77
N ILE A 103 -2.31 3.68 0.51
CA ILE A 103 -3.49 4.43 0.11
C ILE A 103 -4.03 3.92 -1.23
N VAL A 104 -5.35 3.96 -1.41
CA VAL A 104 -6.03 3.62 -2.66
C VAL A 104 -6.73 4.85 -3.23
N LEU A 105 -6.44 5.17 -4.49
CA LEU A 105 -7.18 6.12 -5.33
C LEU A 105 -8.11 5.30 -6.22
N LEU A 106 -9.42 5.48 -6.04
CA LEU A 106 -10.43 4.55 -6.56
C LEU A 106 -11.46 5.30 -7.42
N ASP A 107 -11.55 4.97 -8.70
CA ASP A 107 -12.70 5.40 -9.51
C ASP A 107 -13.95 4.60 -9.12
N VAL A 108 -15.11 5.21 -9.33
CA VAL A 108 -16.42 4.58 -9.12
C VAL A 108 -16.85 3.80 -10.36
N GLU A 109 -16.70 4.41 -11.54
CA GLU A 109 -17.26 3.89 -12.78
C GLU A 109 -16.26 2.98 -13.50
N MET A 110 -16.27 1.69 -13.15
CA MET A 110 -15.39 0.70 -13.75
C MET A 110 -16.18 -0.55 -14.17
N PRO A 111 -15.71 -1.28 -15.22
CA PRO A 111 -16.31 -2.55 -15.61
C PRO A 111 -16.06 -3.65 -14.58
N ARG A 112 -16.81 -4.72 -14.60
CA ARG A 112 -16.71 -5.95 -13.81
C ARG A 112 -17.01 -5.77 -12.32
N MET A 113 -16.34 -4.83 -11.66
CA MET A 113 -16.52 -4.48 -10.25
C MET A 113 -16.37 -2.98 -10.10
N ASP A 114 -17.41 -2.29 -9.67
CA ASP A 114 -17.39 -0.85 -9.45
C ASP A 114 -16.66 -0.47 -8.16
N GLY A 115 -16.37 0.84 -8.00
CA GLY A 115 -15.61 1.32 -6.85
C GLY A 115 -16.36 1.17 -5.52
N PHE A 116 -17.71 1.19 -5.52
CA PHE A 116 -18.49 0.98 -4.29
C PHE A 116 -18.43 -0.47 -3.84
N GLU A 117 -18.52 -1.41 -4.78
CA GLU A 117 -18.42 -2.83 -4.51
C GLU A 117 -17.05 -3.18 -3.98
N PHE A 118 -15.98 -2.71 -4.64
CA PHE A 118 -14.60 -2.88 -4.20
C PHE A 118 -14.38 -2.32 -2.78
N ALA A 119 -14.81 -1.08 -2.51
CA ALA A 119 -14.67 -0.47 -1.20
C ALA A 119 -15.43 -1.26 -0.12
N SER A 120 -16.62 -1.76 -0.43
CA SER A 120 -17.41 -2.60 0.50
C SER A 120 -16.70 -3.89 0.85
N ILE A 121 -16.10 -4.57 -0.13
CA ILE A 121 -15.32 -5.80 0.09
C ILE A 121 -14.14 -5.50 1.02
N ILE A 122 -13.36 -4.46 0.76
CA ILE A 122 -12.20 -4.09 1.57
C ILE A 122 -12.60 -3.75 3.00
N ARG A 123 -13.69 -3.04 3.22
CA ARG A 123 -14.13 -2.66 4.57
C ARG A 123 -14.61 -3.84 5.40
N ASN A 124 -15.03 -4.93 4.76
CA ASN A 124 -15.40 -6.17 5.42
C ASN A 124 -14.22 -7.14 5.62
N ASP A 125 -13.06 -6.87 5.02
CA ASP A 125 -11.85 -7.66 5.18
C ASP A 125 -11.05 -7.16 6.38
N SER A 126 -10.74 -8.07 7.32
CA SER A 126 -10.01 -7.74 8.56
C SER A 126 -8.61 -7.19 8.30
N GLN A 127 -7.97 -7.58 7.19
CA GLN A 127 -6.63 -7.15 6.80
C GLN A 127 -6.62 -5.74 6.24
N PHE A 128 -7.67 -5.36 5.48
CA PHE A 128 -7.68 -4.12 4.70
C PHE A 128 -8.70 -3.08 5.18
N LYS A 129 -9.51 -3.39 6.19
CA LYS A 129 -10.59 -2.49 6.69
C LYS A 129 -10.11 -1.08 7.08
N HIS A 130 -8.84 -0.91 7.42
CA HIS A 130 -8.25 0.38 7.82
C HIS A 130 -7.46 1.07 6.68
N LEU A 131 -7.40 0.44 5.50
CA LEU A 131 -6.69 1.00 4.35
C LEU A 131 -7.38 2.30 3.89
N PRO A 132 -6.66 3.44 3.80
CA PRO A 132 -7.22 4.68 3.33
C PRO A 132 -7.68 4.58 1.88
N ILE A 133 -8.92 4.99 1.60
CA ILE A 133 -9.52 5.03 0.27
C ILE A 133 -9.95 6.46 -0.03
N ILE A 134 -9.44 7.03 -1.12
CA ILE A 134 -9.93 8.26 -1.73
C ILE A 134 -10.70 7.88 -2.99
N MET A 135 -11.99 8.14 -3.01
CA MET A 135 -12.82 7.89 -4.18
C MET A 135 -12.78 9.09 -5.12
N ILE A 136 -12.49 8.85 -6.41
CA ILE A 136 -12.32 9.90 -7.43
C ILE A 136 -13.27 9.58 -8.59
N THR A 137 -14.26 10.43 -8.86
CA THR A 137 -15.33 10.07 -9.79
C THR A 137 -15.97 11.27 -10.47
N SER A 138 -16.55 11.04 -11.66
CA SER A 138 -17.43 12.01 -12.36
C SER A 138 -18.80 12.19 -11.68
N ARG A 139 -19.20 11.26 -10.78
CA ARG A 139 -20.46 11.33 -10.04
C ARG A 139 -20.34 12.18 -8.77
N THR A 140 -20.52 13.47 -8.89
CA THR A 140 -20.36 14.45 -7.79
C THR A 140 -21.60 14.67 -6.92
N GLY A 141 -22.73 14.01 -7.24
CA GLY A 141 -23.99 14.20 -6.52
C GLY A 141 -23.96 13.72 -5.06
N ASP A 142 -24.65 14.44 -4.16
CA ASP A 142 -24.66 14.18 -2.71
C ASP A 142 -25.02 12.74 -2.34
N LYS A 143 -25.92 12.10 -3.07
CA LYS A 143 -26.29 10.70 -2.83
C LYS A 143 -25.10 9.73 -2.99
N HIS A 144 -24.29 9.95 -4.01
CA HIS A 144 -23.09 9.13 -4.25
C HIS A 144 -22.03 9.36 -3.17
N ARG A 145 -21.82 10.62 -2.81
CA ARG A 145 -20.94 10.99 -1.71
C ARG A 145 -21.38 10.37 -0.38
N GLN A 146 -22.66 10.49 -0.04
CA GLN A 146 -23.22 9.88 1.18
C GLN A 146 -23.05 8.35 1.18
N ARG A 147 -23.29 7.69 0.04
CA ARG A 147 -23.08 6.26 -0.11
C ARG A 147 -21.60 5.89 0.12
N ALA A 148 -20.67 6.61 -0.47
CA ALA A 148 -19.24 6.39 -0.26
C ALA A 148 -18.86 6.49 1.23
N MET A 149 -19.31 7.56 1.90
CA MET A 149 -19.03 7.76 3.32
C MET A 149 -19.67 6.69 4.20
N SER A 150 -20.88 6.22 3.88
CA SER A 150 -21.55 5.13 4.63
C SER A 150 -20.82 3.78 4.50
N ILE A 151 -20.12 3.54 3.40
CA ILE A 151 -19.26 2.38 3.21
C ILE A 151 -17.96 2.51 4.02
N GLY A 152 -17.55 3.73 4.38
CA GLY A 152 -16.32 4.00 5.11
C GLY A 152 -15.17 4.48 4.20
N VAL A 153 -15.47 5.08 3.04
CA VAL A 153 -14.48 5.77 2.22
C VAL A 153 -13.99 7.01 2.97
N ASN A 154 -12.68 7.26 2.93
CA ASN A 154 -12.06 8.32 3.74
C ASN A 154 -12.18 9.71 3.12
N ALA A 155 -12.17 9.80 1.78
CA ALA A 155 -12.35 11.07 1.06
C ALA A 155 -13.01 10.83 -0.30
N TYR A 156 -13.64 11.87 -0.83
CA TYR A 156 -14.37 11.84 -2.08
C TYR A 156 -14.07 13.08 -2.91
N LEU A 157 -13.48 12.91 -4.09
CA LEU A 157 -13.12 13.96 -5.04
C LEU A 157 -13.91 13.83 -6.33
N GLY A 158 -14.39 14.95 -6.85
CA GLY A 158 -15.09 15.01 -8.14
C GLY A 158 -14.11 15.21 -9.29
N LYS A 159 -14.28 14.48 -10.40
CA LYS A 159 -13.59 14.75 -11.67
C LYS A 159 -14.30 15.91 -12.41
N PRO A 160 -13.56 16.89 -12.97
CA PRO A 160 -12.11 17.10 -12.90
C PRO A 160 -11.69 17.68 -11.54
N TYR A 161 -10.55 17.23 -11.01
CA TYR A 161 -9.92 17.75 -9.80
C TYR A 161 -8.60 18.43 -10.13
N GLN A 162 -8.13 19.30 -9.23
CA GLN A 162 -6.79 19.88 -9.33
C GLN A 162 -5.78 18.98 -8.60
N ASP A 163 -4.52 18.95 -9.09
CA ASP A 163 -3.46 18.16 -8.48
C ASP A 163 -3.31 18.47 -6.98
N ASP A 164 -3.41 19.76 -6.61
CA ASP A 164 -3.30 20.20 -5.21
C ASP A 164 -4.41 19.63 -4.32
N GLU A 165 -5.65 19.51 -4.81
CA GLU A 165 -6.76 18.92 -4.07
C GLU A 165 -6.50 17.44 -3.75
N LEU A 166 -6.00 16.69 -4.74
CA LEU A 166 -5.62 15.30 -4.55
C LEU A 166 -4.49 15.17 -3.54
N ILE A 167 -3.42 15.97 -3.69
CA ILE A 167 -2.26 15.96 -2.81
C ILE A 167 -2.65 16.28 -1.35
N ILE A 168 -3.48 17.30 -1.13
CA ILE A 168 -3.97 17.66 0.21
C ILE A 168 -4.77 16.51 0.81
N SER A 169 -5.68 15.93 0.02
CA SER A 169 -6.49 14.80 0.48
C SER A 169 -5.63 13.59 0.84
N MET A 170 -4.64 13.23 0.02
CA MET A 170 -3.71 12.13 0.30
C MET A 170 -2.90 12.37 1.56
N LYS A 171 -2.33 13.57 1.74
CA LYS A 171 -1.57 13.93 2.93
C LYS A 171 -2.40 13.82 4.21
N GLN A 172 -3.64 14.25 4.19
CA GLN A 172 -4.57 14.12 5.31
C GLN A 172 -4.77 12.65 5.70
N GLN A 173 -4.97 11.76 4.73
CA GLN A 173 -5.21 10.35 5.00
C GLN A 173 -3.94 9.61 5.45
N LEU A 174 -2.79 9.92 4.89
CA LEU A 174 -1.50 9.34 5.26
C LEU A 174 -0.97 9.85 6.61
N ALA A 175 -1.25 11.09 6.99
CA ALA A 175 -0.86 11.64 8.30
C ALA A 175 -1.46 10.85 9.48
N TYR A 176 -2.60 10.20 9.30
CA TYR A 176 -3.16 9.28 10.30
C TYR A 176 -2.34 7.99 10.43
N LYS A 177 -1.67 7.56 9.36
CA LYS A 177 -0.85 6.34 9.33
C LYS A 177 0.60 6.62 9.78
N TYR A 178 1.11 7.82 9.49
CA TYR A 178 2.48 8.27 9.78
C TYR A 178 2.48 9.57 10.60
N PRO A 179 2.10 9.54 11.90
CA PRO A 179 1.93 10.74 12.72
C PRO A 179 3.22 11.52 13.01
N ASN A 180 4.38 11.00 12.66
CA ASN A 180 5.69 11.56 13.06
C ASN A 180 6.52 12.16 11.92
N GLU A 181 6.05 12.26 10.69
CA GLU A 181 6.75 13.05 9.65
C GLU A 181 6.56 14.55 9.90
N LYS A 182 7.24 15.05 10.95
CA LYS A 182 7.47 16.46 11.14
C LYS A 182 8.68 16.88 10.31
N ARG A 183 8.39 17.55 9.17
CA ARG A 183 9.20 18.55 8.44
C ARG A 183 10.44 18.02 7.74
#